data_ba57bbfbfb94ba01d2ea7f8fab10091a
#
_entry.id   ba57bbfbfb94ba01d2ea7f8fab10091a
#
_cell.length_a   1.000
_cell.length_b   1.000
_cell.length_c   1.000
_cell.angle_alpha   90.00
_cell.angle_beta   90.00
_cell.angle_gamma   90.00
#
_symmetry.space_group_name_H-M   'P 1'
#
loop_
_entity.id
_entity.type
_entity.pdbx_description
1 polymer ?
#
loop_
_entity_poly.entity_id
_entity_poly.type
_entity_poly.pdbx_seq_one_letter_code
_entity_poly.pdbx_strand_id
1 'polypeptide(L)'
;MAKPVSESKAQTSTVKVPWAGRRGYFDLLLGASCVILIISNIGATKGVEFGPLPFELPLIGNTIVTDGGFFLFPLAYVIGDLLSEVYGFKRARRAIVASFAAAAFAALCFLLIVHLPAASFYKGQESFEQVLGPVWQIFTGSLLGYLFGQTLNAWVMVAMKKASKGRFLWLRMIVSTLVGELLDTVIFCSIAAPVLGIDTVEAFINYVLIGYIYKCLVEVILMPISYPIIGWFKRHELEYVS
;
A
#
# COMPACT_ATOMS: atom_id res chain seq x y z
N MET A 1 50.01 10.47 62.38
CA MET A 1 49.12 11.26 61.53
C MET A 1 49.02 10.57 60.22
N ALA A 2 47.93 9.83 60.01
CA ALA A 2 47.63 9.12 58.79
C ALA A 2 46.68 9.97 57.94
N LYS A 3 46.99 10.19 56.62
CA LYS A 3 46.15 10.90 55.66
C LYS A 3 44.99 10.02 55.23
N PRO A 4 43.78 10.57 55.10
CA PRO A 4 42.64 9.79 54.61
C PRO A 4 42.77 9.54 53.11
N VAL A 5 42.51 8.27 52.73
CA VAL A 5 42.40 7.81 51.35
C VAL A 5 41.11 8.40 50.74
N SER A 6 41.26 9.17 49.65
CA SER A 6 40.11 9.71 48.89
C SER A 6 39.42 8.59 48.16
N GLU A 7 38.18 8.27 48.52
CA GLU A 7 37.30 7.43 47.76
C GLU A 7 36.99 8.05 46.36
N SER A 8 37.55 7.47 45.33
CA SER A 8 37.19 7.73 43.94
C SER A 8 35.75 7.25 43.70
N LYS A 9 34.79 8.20 43.65
CA LYS A 9 33.45 7.92 43.18
C LYS A 9 33.51 7.49 41.70
N ALA A 10 33.35 6.21 41.47
CA ALA A 10 33.14 5.66 40.11
C ALA A 10 31.92 6.35 39.51
N GLN A 11 32.14 7.27 38.58
CA GLN A 11 31.06 7.78 37.71
C GLN A 11 30.62 6.66 36.80
N THR A 12 29.53 5.99 37.16
CA THR A 12 28.75 5.13 36.25
C THR A 12 28.21 6.05 35.14
N SER A 13 28.94 6.12 34.03
CA SER A 13 28.44 6.73 32.80
C SER A 13 27.28 5.87 32.31
N THR A 14 26.04 6.26 32.62
CA THR A 14 24.88 5.71 32.01
C THR A 14 24.93 6.05 30.54
N VAL A 15 25.28 5.07 29.69
CA VAL A 15 25.19 5.17 28.25
C VAL A 15 23.72 5.45 27.92
N LYS A 16 23.41 6.71 27.58
CA LYS A 16 22.10 7.09 27.10
C LYS A 16 21.90 6.44 25.74
N VAL A 17 21.17 5.33 25.71
CA VAL A 17 20.76 4.66 24.47
C VAL A 17 19.78 5.59 23.76
N PRO A 18 20.11 6.13 22.57
CA PRO A 18 19.35 7.23 21.94
C PRO A 18 17.88 6.90 21.62
N TRP A 19 17.53 5.61 21.60
CA TRP A 19 16.16 5.13 21.35
C TRP A 19 15.41 4.69 22.62
N ALA A 20 16.07 4.63 23.77
CA ALA A 20 15.42 4.28 25.02
C ALA A 20 14.54 5.45 25.49
N GLY A 21 13.26 5.39 25.20
CA GLY A 21 12.25 6.36 25.63
C GLY A 21 11.43 7.03 24.54
N ARG A 22 11.74 6.86 23.26
CA ARG A 22 10.91 7.35 22.16
C ARG A 22 9.81 6.34 21.84
N ARG A 23 8.61 6.57 22.35
CA ARG A 23 7.41 5.81 22.02
C ARG A 23 6.72 6.48 20.81
N GLY A 24 7.30 6.35 19.62
CA GLY A 24 6.66 6.74 18.38
C GLY A 24 6.00 5.50 17.72
N TYR A 25 4.90 5.70 17.04
CA TYR A 25 4.19 4.64 16.30
C TYR A 25 4.68 4.49 14.85
N PHE A 26 5.63 5.29 14.41
CA PHE A 26 6.11 5.29 13.02
C PHE A 26 6.62 3.93 12.57
N ASP A 27 7.46 3.27 13.37
CA ASP A 27 8.05 1.98 13.01
C ASP A 27 6.98 0.86 12.95
N LEU A 28 5.96 0.95 13.81
CA LEU A 28 4.82 0.02 13.78
C LEU A 28 3.98 0.21 12.51
N LEU A 29 3.69 1.46 12.14
CA LEU A 29 2.95 1.78 10.91
C LEU A 29 3.75 1.42 9.66
N LEU A 30 5.06 1.66 9.67
CA LEU A 30 5.96 1.22 8.60
C LEU A 30 5.93 -0.30 8.44
N GLY A 31 6.08 -1.05 9.54
CA GLY A 31 5.99 -2.51 9.53
C GLY A 31 4.63 -3.00 9.00
N ALA A 32 3.54 -2.39 9.47
CA ALA A 32 2.19 -2.70 8.99
C ALA A 32 2.04 -2.44 7.48
N SER A 33 2.55 -1.31 6.96
CA SER A 33 2.54 -1.00 5.53
C SER A 33 3.26 -2.05 4.70
N CYS A 34 4.45 -2.49 5.16
CA CYS A 34 5.21 -3.55 4.48
C CYS A 34 4.43 -4.87 4.43
N VAL A 35 3.85 -5.28 5.55
CA VAL A 35 3.07 -6.53 5.67
C VAL A 35 1.82 -6.47 4.79
N ILE A 36 1.07 -5.36 4.84
CA ILE A 36 -0.15 -5.19 4.03
C ILE A 36 0.17 -5.26 2.55
N LEU A 37 1.23 -4.58 2.09
CA LEU A 37 1.61 -4.60 0.68
C LEU A 37 2.03 -5.99 0.21
N ILE A 38 2.80 -6.74 1.01
CA ILE A 38 3.22 -8.11 0.69
C ILE A 38 2.00 -9.04 0.62
N ILE A 39 1.12 -9.01 1.63
CA ILE A 39 -0.07 -9.87 1.67
C ILE A 39 -1.03 -9.50 0.53
N SER A 40 -1.20 -8.20 0.23
CA SER A 40 -2.03 -7.74 -0.89
C SER A 40 -1.54 -8.29 -2.23
N ASN A 41 -0.23 -8.24 -2.49
CA ASN A 41 0.35 -8.79 -3.72
C ASN A 41 0.19 -10.32 -3.84
N ILE A 42 0.29 -11.05 -2.74
CA ILE A 42 0.01 -12.49 -2.73
C ILE A 42 -1.49 -12.72 -2.93
N GLY A 43 -2.34 -11.99 -2.22
CA GLY A 43 -3.79 -12.10 -2.35
C GLY A 43 -4.29 -11.80 -3.76
N ALA A 44 -3.66 -10.86 -4.45
CA ALA A 44 -4.01 -10.46 -5.81
C ALA A 44 -3.68 -11.51 -6.88
N THR A 45 -3.00 -12.61 -6.54
CA THR A 45 -2.87 -13.77 -7.44
C THR A 45 -4.15 -14.61 -7.52
N LYS A 46 -5.13 -14.38 -6.63
CA LYS A 46 -6.42 -15.06 -6.61
C LYS A 46 -7.48 -14.17 -7.25
N GLY A 47 -8.04 -14.59 -8.39
CA GLY A 47 -9.27 -14.00 -8.93
C GLY A 47 -10.45 -14.25 -8.01
N VAL A 48 -11.30 -13.25 -7.84
CA VAL A 48 -12.52 -13.28 -7.02
C VAL A 48 -13.68 -12.78 -7.86
N GLU A 49 -14.79 -13.50 -7.84
CA GLU A 49 -16.02 -13.14 -8.51
C GLU A 49 -17.17 -13.18 -7.52
N PHE A 50 -17.94 -12.09 -7.49
CA PHE A 50 -19.17 -11.99 -6.71
C PHE A 50 -20.36 -11.90 -7.67
N GLY A 51 -21.35 -12.77 -7.50
CA GLY A 51 -22.54 -12.79 -8.33
C GLY A 51 -23.20 -14.17 -8.37
N PRO A 52 -24.25 -14.35 -9.22
CA PRO A 52 -24.83 -13.30 -10.05
C PRO A 52 -25.63 -12.26 -9.24
N LEU A 53 -25.53 -10.99 -9.65
CA LEU A 53 -26.35 -9.92 -9.09
C LEU A 53 -27.79 -10.03 -9.60
N PRO A 54 -28.80 -9.57 -8.84
CA PRO A 54 -30.20 -9.58 -9.25
C PRO A 54 -30.53 -8.55 -10.35
N PHE A 55 -29.55 -7.78 -10.82
CA PHE A 55 -29.66 -6.74 -11.84
C PHE A 55 -28.39 -6.73 -12.70
N GLU A 56 -28.54 -6.31 -13.96
CA GLU A 56 -27.39 -6.09 -14.85
C GLU A 56 -26.90 -4.66 -14.75
N LEU A 57 -25.59 -4.51 -14.56
CA LEU A 57 -24.93 -3.22 -14.58
C LEU A 57 -24.42 -2.92 -16.00
N PRO A 58 -24.64 -1.69 -16.54
CA PRO A 58 -24.12 -1.32 -17.83
C PRO A 58 -22.59 -1.51 -17.88
N LEU A 59 -22.06 -2.16 -18.92
CA LEU A 59 -20.64 -2.46 -19.15
C LEU A 59 -19.99 -3.48 -18.21
N ILE A 60 -20.65 -3.87 -17.13
CA ILE A 60 -20.09 -4.75 -16.09
C ILE A 60 -20.80 -6.11 -16.10
N GLY A 61 -22.05 -6.17 -16.61
CA GLY A 61 -22.88 -7.37 -16.56
C GLY A 61 -23.50 -7.59 -15.17
N ASN A 62 -23.67 -8.84 -14.78
CA ASN A 62 -24.29 -9.25 -13.51
C ASN A 62 -23.29 -9.83 -12.50
N THR A 63 -21.97 -9.75 -12.76
CA THR A 63 -20.93 -10.21 -11.85
C THR A 63 -19.92 -9.09 -11.56
N ILE A 64 -19.30 -9.15 -10.39
CA ILE A 64 -18.24 -8.24 -9.95
C ILE A 64 -16.94 -9.03 -9.92
N VAL A 65 -16.03 -8.71 -10.83
CA VAL A 65 -14.71 -9.34 -10.91
C VAL A 65 -13.68 -8.47 -10.21
N THR A 66 -12.90 -9.07 -9.32
CA THR A 66 -11.82 -8.42 -8.59
C THR A 66 -10.72 -9.44 -8.26
N ASP A 67 -9.72 -9.04 -7.49
CA ASP A 67 -8.68 -9.93 -6.98
C ASP A 67 -8.70 -9.99 -5.44
N GLY A 68 -8.06 -11.00 -4.86
CA GLY A 68 -8.09 -11.22 -3.41
C GLY A 68 -7.31 -10.20 -2.58
N GLY A 69 -6.62 -9.24 -3.21
CA GLY A 69 -5.96 -8.12 -2.50
C GLY A 69 -6.93 -6.99 -2.12
N PHE A 70 -8.12 -6.95 -2.74
CA PHE A 70 -9.04 -5.83 -2.64
C PHE A 70 -9.40 -5.43 -1.20
N PHE A 71 -9.60 -6.39 -0.30
CA PHE A 71 -10.02 -6.12 1.09
C PHE A 71 -8.93 -5.44 1.95
N LEU A 72 -7.68 -5.43 1.48
CA LEU A 72 -6.56 -4.77 2.18
C LEU A 72 -6.41 -3.29 1.81
N PHE A 73 -7.00 -2.84 0.71
CA PHE A 73 -6.94 -1.43 0.31
C PHE A 73 -7.42 -0.46 1.40
N PRO A 74 -8.54 -0.69 2.10
CA PRO A 74 -8.98 0.19 3.18
C PRO A 74 -7.90 0.43 4.24
N LEU A 75 -7.17 -0.62 4.62
CA LEU A 75 -6.09 -0.52 5.60
C LEU A 75 -4.89 0.24 5.04
N ALA A 76 -4.53 0.00 3.77
CA ALA A 76 -3.44 0.71 3.10
C ALA A 76 -3.71 2.22 3.02
N TYR A 77 -4.94 2.65 2.69
CA TYR A 77 -5.33 4.06 2.67
C TYR A 77 -5.25 4.71 4.05
N VAL A 78 -5.84 4.09 5.08
CA VAL A 78 -5.79 4.63 6.45
C VAL A 78 -4.35 4.79 6.94
N ILE A 79 -3.48 3.82 6.68
CA ILE A 79 -2.06 3.90 7.08
C ILE A 79 -1.34 4.96 6.25
N GLY A 80 -1.62 5.09 4.96
CA GLY A 80 -1.08 6.13 4.09
C GLY A 80 -1.42 7.53 4.58
N ASP A 81 -2.69 7.76 4.93
CA ASP A 81 -3.17 9.00 5.52
C ASP A 81 -2.48 9.31 6.84
N LEU A 82 -2.38 8.31 7.74
CA LEU A 82 -1.67 8.45 9.02
C LEU A 82 -0.22 8.85 8.82
N LEU A 83 0.49 8.16 7.93
CA LEU A 83 1.90 8.44 7.65
C LEU A 83 2.10 9.84 7.08
N SER A 84 1.21 10.27 6.19
CA SER A 84 1.31 11.58 5.54
C SER A 84 0.94 12.73 6.47
N GLU A 85 -0.14 12.59 7.23
CA GLU A 85 -0.72 13.66 8.05
C GLU A 85 -0.05 13.80 9.42
N VAL A 86 0.41 12.69 10.02
CA VAL A 86 1.06 12.69 11.34
C VAL A 86 2.57 12.90 11.22
N TYR A 87 3.21 12.25 10.25
CA TYR A 87 4.69 12.26 10.15
C TYR A 87 5.23 13.09 8.99
N GLY A 88 4.35 13.60 8.13
CA GLY A 88 4.67 14.47 7.01
C GLY A 88 5.31 13.74 5.83
N PHE A 89 5.43 14.48 4.72
CA PHE A 89 5.79 13.95 3.41
C PHE A 89 7.12 13.15 3.37
N LYS A 90 8.16 13.63 4.06
CA LYS A 90 9.48 12.96 4.03
C LYS A 90 9.43 11.55 4.64
N ARG A 91 8.73 11.40 5.79
CA ARG A 91 8.59 10.11 6.47
C ARG A 91 7.60 9.19 5.74
N ALA A 92 6.49 9.74 5.23
CA ALA A 92 5.55 9.00 4.40
C ALA A 92 6.22 8.42 3.16
N ARG A 93 7.01 9.22 2.42
CA ARG A 93 7.79 8.75 1.27
C ARG A 93 8.79 7.66 1.65
N ARG A 94 9.47 7.79 2.80
CA ARG A 94 10.38 6.75 3.29
C ARG A 94 9.63 5.44 3.56
N ALA A 95 8.44 5.50 4.16
CA ALA A 95 7.61 4.34 4.42
C ALA A 95 7.15 3.67 3.12
N ILE A 96 6.69 4.45 2.13
CA ILE A 96 6.32 3.94 0.80
C ILE A 96 7.50 3.21 0.13
N VAL A 97 8.67 3.86 0.07
CA VAL A 97 9.87 3.25 -0.54
C VAL A 97 10.28 1.97 0.19
N ALA A 98 10.24 1.97 1.54
CA ALA A 98 10.57 0.78 2.32
C ALA A 98 9.55 -0.35 2.11
N SER A 99 8.26 -0.04 1.99
CA SER A 99 7.20 -1.03 1.71
C SER A 99 7.38 -1.67 0.33
N PHE A 100 7.67 -0.87 -0.71
CA PHE A 100 7.96 -1.41 -2.04
C PHE A 100 9.26 -2.21 -2.06
N ALA A 101 10.31 -1.78 -1.35
CA ALA A 101 11.55 -2.54 -1.23
C ALA A 101 11.33 -3.90 -0.52
N ALA A 102 10.53 -3.92 0.54
CA ALA A 102 10.16 -5.15 1.24
C ALA A 102 9.34 -6.09 0.33
N ALA A 103 8.39 -5.55 -0.43
CA ALA A 103 7.58 -6.32 -1.38
C ALA A 103 8.43 -6.86 -2.55
N ALA A 104 9.39 -6.07 -3.07
CA ALA A 104 10.35 -6.52 -4.07
C ALA A 104 11.22 -7.67 -3.55
N PHE A 105 11.71 -7.54 -2.33
CA PHE A 105 12.48 -8.59 -1.67
C PHE A 105 11.66 -9.86 -1.49
N ALA A 106 10.41 -9.74 -1.03
CA ALA A 106 9.50 -10.88 -0.88
C ALA A 106 9.22 -11.56 -2.25
N ALA A 107 8.94 -10.78 -3.30
CA ALA A 107 8.71 -11.30 -4.64
C ALA A 107 9.94 -12.04 -5.19
N LEU A 108 11.14 -11.49 -4.97
CA LEU A 108 12.40 -12.17 -5.34
C LEU A 108 12.60 -13.47 -4.56
N CYS A 109 12.33 -13.47 -3.25
CA CYS A 109 12.40 -14.68 -2.43
C CYS A 109 11.43 -15.74 -2.93
N PHE A 110 10.18 -15.40 -3.22
CA PHE A 110 9.20 -16.35 -3.76
C PHE A 110 9.63 -16.90 -5.12
N LEU A 111 10.14 -16.03 -6.01
CA LEU A 111 10.67 -16.47 -7.30
C LEU A 111 11.80 -17.50 -7.12
N LEU A 112 12.73 -17.26 -6.20
CA LEU A 112 13.82 -18.20 -5.92
C LEU A 112 13.30 -19.51 -5.30
N ILE A 113 12.39 -19.43 -4.31
CA ILE A 113 11.86 -20.61 -3.61
C ILE A 113 11.07 -21.52 -4.56
N VAL A 114 10.26 -20.94 -5.44
CA VAL A 114 9.49 -21.68 -6.45
C VAL A 114 10.38 -22.52 -7.35
N HIS A 115 11.57 -22.03 -7.68
CA HIS A 115 12.54 -22.76 -8.55
C HIS A 115 13.44 -23.75 -7.80
N LEU A 116 13.34 -23.88 -6.48
CA LEU A 116 14.07 -24.90 -5.75
C LEU A 116 13.50 -26.30 -6.07
N PRO A 117 14.37 -27.33 -6.16
CA PRO A 117 13.92 -28.69 -6.45
C PRO A 117 13.02 -29.22 -5.33
N ALA A 118 11.84 -29.70 -5.70
CA ALA A 118 10.91 -30.29 -4.75
C ALA A 118 11.44 -31.60 -4.16
N ALA A 119 11.25 -31.82 -2.87
CA ALA A 119 11.55 -33.10 -2.25
C ALA A 119 10.62 -34.20 -2.79
N SER A 120 11.11 -35.43 -2.90
CA SER A 120 10.37 -36.56 -3.49
C SER A 120 9.00 -36.84 -2.81
N PHE A 121 8.85 -36.48 -1.55
CA PHE A 121 7.61 -36.62 -0.78
C PHE A 121 6.70 -35.39 -0.81
N TYR A 122 7.16 -34.26 -1.37
CA TYR A 122 6.38 -33.01 -1.42
C TYR A 122 5.46 -33.02 -2.65
N LYS A 123 4.15 -33.06 -2.39
CA LYS A 123 3.12 -33.13 -3.45
C LYS A 123 2.48 -31.77 -3.78
N GLY A 124 2.88 -30.69 -3.08
CA GLY A 124 2.28 -29.37 -3.20
C GLY A 124 2.97 -28.42 -4.17
N GLN A 125 3.95 -28.88 -4.96
CA GLN A 125 4.78 -28.01 -5.81
C GLN A 125 3.94 -27.19 -6.80
N GLU A 126 3.04 -27.84 -7.53
CA GLU A 126 2.19 -27.19 -8.54
C GLU A 126 1.31 -26.09 -7.92
N SER A 127 0.66 -26.37 -6.79
CA SER A 127 -0.16 -25.37 -6.08
C SER A 127 0.68 -24.21 -5.54
N PHE A 128 1.90 -24.51 -5.11
CA PHE A 128 2.85 -23.50 -4.61
C PHE A 128 3.30 -22.57 -5.75
N GLU A 129 3.62 -23.14 -6.92
CA GLU A 129 3.99 -22.41 -8.13
C GLU A 129 2.84 -21.57 -8.66
N GLN A 130 1.61 -22.09 -8.67
CA GLN A 130 0.44 -21.36 -9.11
C GLN A 130 0.16 -20.10 -8.28
N VAL A 131 0.39 -20.15 -6.98
CA VAL A 131 0.11 -19.01 -6.08
C VAL A 131 1.28 -18.05 -6.02
N LEU A 132 2.49 -18.54 -5.82
CA LEU A 132 3.66 -17.68 -5.54
C LEU A 132 4.46 -17.31 -6.79
N GLY A 133 4.38 -18.10 -7.85
CA GLY A 133 5.05 -17.81 -9.12
C GLY A 133 4.67 -16.45 -9.70
N PRO A 134 3.39 -16.09 -9.78
CA PRO A 134 2.97 -14.80 -10.37
C PRO A 134 3.15 -13.58 -9.47
N VAL A 135 3.53 -13.72 -8.20
CA VAL A 135 3.63 -12.59 -7.26
C VAL A 135 4.53 -11.47 -7.78
N TRP A 136 5.60 -11.79 -8.50
CA TRP A 136 6.48 -10.80 -9.09
C TRP A 136 5.79 -9.95 -10.19
N GLN A 137 4.87 -10.53 -10.94
CA GLN A 137 4.07 -9.83 -11.96
C GLN A 137 3.09 -8.86 -11.29
N ILE A 138 2.37 -9.34 -10.28
CA ILE A 138 1.46 -8.50 -9.46
C ILE A 138 2.23 -7.36 -8.80
N PHE A 139 3.39 -7.64 -8.20
CA PHE A 139 4.26 -6.60 -7.63
C PHE A 139 4.68 -5.56 -8.69
N THR A 140 5.07 -6.01 -9.89
CA THR A 140 5.46 -5.11 -10.98
C THR A 140 4.28 -4.24 -11.41
N GLY A 141 3.08 -4.81 -11.52
CA GLY A 141 1.85 -4.09 -11.80
C GLY A 141 1.56 -3.02 -10.76
N SER A 142 1.64 -3.37 -9.47
CA SER A 142 1.46 -2.42 -8.35
C SER A 142 2.49 -1.29 -8.39
N LEU A 143 3.75 -1.60 -8.62
CA LEU A 143 4.82 -0.59 -8.65
C LEU A 143 4.66 0.36 -9.83
N LEU A 144 4.43 -0.16 -11.03
CA LEU A 144 4.26 0.66 -12.24
C LEU A 144 2.97 1.47 -12.17
N GLY A 145 1.85 0.86 -11.77
CA GLY A 145 0.59 1.56 -11.54
C GLY A 145 0.78 2.75 -10.61
N TYR A 146 1.37 2.51 -9.44
CA TYR A 146 1.65 3.56 -8.47
C TYR A 146 2.54 4.68 -9.03
N LEU A 147 3.66 4.35 -9.67
CA LEU A 147 4.58 5.35 -10.19
C LEU A 147 3.94 6.23 -11.28
N PHE A 148 3.27 5.63 -12.24
CA PHE A 148 2.63 6.35 -13.33
C PHE A 148 1.37 7.08 -12.87
N GLY A 149 0.55 6.46 -12.03
CA GLY A 149 -0.65 7.05 -11.44
C GLY A 149 -0.31 8.31 -10.62
N GLN A 150 0.67 8.23 -9.71
CA GLN A 150 1.11 9.37 -8.91
C GLN A 150 1.76 10.47 -9.75
N THR A 151 2.51 10.11 -10.81
CA THR A 151 3.10 11.07 -11.72
C THR A 151 2.02 11.84 -12.49
N LEU A 152 1.00 11.15 -12.99
CA LEU A 152 -0.12 11.76 -13.71
C LEU A 152 -0.97 12.62 -12.77
N ASN A 153 -1.26 12.15 -11.56
CA ASN A 153 -1.94 12.93 -10.52
C ASN A 153 -1.22 14.26 -10.27
N ALA A 154 0.09 14.24 -10.02
CA ALA A 154 0.88 15.43 -9.81
C ALA A 154 0.88 16.37 -11.03
N TRP A 155 0.97 15.82 -12.24
CA TRP A 155 0.95 16.59 -13.49
C TRP A 155 -0.41 17.29 -13.71
N VAL A 156 -1.53 16.56 -13.54
CA VAL A 156 -2.89 17.11 -13.66
C VAL A 156 -3.11 18.21 -12.63
N MET A 157 -2.67 18.00 -11.36
CA MET A 157 -2.76 19.01 -10.31
C MET A 157 -2.08 20.32 -10.70
N VAL A 158 -0.86 20.25 -11.25
CA VAL A 158 -0.10 21.42 -11.69
C VAL A 158 -0.73 22.07 -12.94
N ALA A 159 -1.16 21.27 -13.92
CA ALA A 159 -1.82 21.77 -15.13
C ALA A 159 -3.12 22.53 -14.79
N MET A 160 -3.95 21.95 -13.94
CA MET A 160 -5.19 22.60 -13.47
C MET A 160 -4.92 23.83 -12.62
N LYS A 161 -3.84 23.86 -11.83
CA LYS A 161 -3.43 25.06 -11.09
C LYS A 161 -3.12 26.23 -12.02
N LYS A 162 -2.40 25.96 -13.10
CA LYS A 162 -2.09 26.97 -14.12
C LYS A 162 -3.38 27.45 -14.84
N ALA A 163 -4.23 26.53 -15.27
CA ALA A 163 -5.48 26.85 -15.99
C ALA A 163 -6.47 27.65 -15.12
N SER A 164 -6.62 27.27 -13.83
CA SER A 164 -7.55 27.94 -12.90
C SER A 164 -6.99 29.19 -12.22
N LYS A 165 -5.77 29.62 -12.58
CA LYS A 165 -5.05 30.72 -11.91
C LYS A 165 -5.02 30.55 -10.38
N GLY A 166 -4.84 29.32 -9.91
CA GLY A 166 -4.80 28.97 -8.49
C GLY A 166 -6.14 28.81 -7.79
N ARG A 167 -7.27 29.03 -8.47
CA ARG A 167 -8.63 28.87 -7.90
C ARG A 167 -9.05 27.40 -7.84
N PHE A 168 -10.13 27.10 -7.12
CA PHE A 168 -10.80 25.79 -7.05
C PHE A 168 -9.87 24.63 -6.64
N LEU A 169 -9.18 24.80 -5.50
CA LEU A 169 -8.26 23.78 -4.98
C LEU A 169 -8.92 22.39 -4.85
N TRP A 170 -10.12 22.33 -4.29
CA TRP A 170 -10.86 21.09 -4.09
C TRP A 170 -11.12 20.34 -5.41
N LEU A 171 -11.52 21.08 -6.47
CA LEU A 171 -11.77 20.47 -7.79
C LEU A 171 -10.49 19.90 -8.40
N ARG A 172 -9.36 20.61 -8.24
CA ARG A 172 -8.06 20.12 -8.71
C ARG A 172 -7.63 18.85 -8.01
N MET A 173 -7.83 18.78 -6.69
CA MET A 173 -7.52 17.58 -5.90
C MET A 173 -8.36 16.40 -6.39
N ILE A 174 -9.67 16.55 -6.46
CA ILE A 174 -10.57 15.46 -6.90
C ILE A 174 -10.20 15.00 -8.32
N VAL A 175 -10.11 15.91 -9.28
CA VAL A 175 -9.85 15.53 -10.68
C VAL A 175 -8.48 14.89 -10.83
N SER A 176 -7.44 15.43 -10.18
CA SER A 176 -6.10 14.85 -10.29
C SER A 176 -6.02 13.45 -9.67
N THR A 177 -6.69 13.23 -8.53
CA THR A 177 -6.76 11.90 -7.90
C THR A 177 -7.52 10.91 -8.78
N LEU A 178 -8.71 11.28 -9.27
CA LEU A 178 -9.48 10.39 -10.17
C LEU A 178 -8.71 9.98 -11.41
N VAL A 179 -8.01 10.93 -12.05
CA VAL A 179 -7.21 10.64 -13.25
C VAL A 179 -5.98 9.79 -12.92
N GLY A 180 -5.33 10.06 -11.80
CA GLY A 180 -4.19 9.27 -11.32
C GLY A 180 -4.58 7.83 -10.97
N GLU A 181 -5.66 7.64 -10.21
CA GLU A 181 -6.20 6.34 -9.84
C GLU A 181 -6.70 5.52 -11.05
N LEU A 182 -7.27 6.19 -12.06
CA LEU A 182 -7.66 5.51 -13.29
C LEU A 182 -6.44 4.91 -14.01
N LEU A 183 -5.37 5.68 -14.17
CA LEU A 183 -4.15 5.20 -14.81
C LEU A 183 -3.48 4.09 -13.99
N ASP A 184 -3.38 4.26 -12.66
CA ASP A 184 -2.87 3.23 -11.75
C ASP A 184 -3.63 1.91 -11.94
N THR A 185 -4.97 1.97 -11.90
CA THR A 185 -5.83 0.80 -12.04
C THR A 185 -5.71 0.14 -13.41
N VAL A 186 -5.68 0.91 -14.50
CA VAL A 186 -5.52 0.36 -15.86
C VAL A 186 -4.18 -0.36 -16.00
N ILE A 187 -3.08 0.24 -15.53
CA ILE A 187 -1.76 -0.38 -15.60
C ILE A 187 -1.72 -1.65 -14.75
N PHE A 188 -2.19 -1.58 -13.51
CA PHE A 188 -2.23 -2.74 -12.62
C PHE A 188 -3.05 -3.87 -13.23
N CYS A 189 -4.30 -3.62 -13.62
CA CYS A 189 -5.19 -4.63 -14.19
C CYS A 189 -4.64 -5.22 -15.49
N SER A 190 -3.96 -4.42 -16.32
CA SER A 190 -3.33 -4.91 -17.57
C SER A 190 -2.24 -5.96 -17.30
N ILE A 191 -1.54 -5.84 -16.18
CA ILE A 191 -0.47 -6.77 -15.79
C ILE A 191 -1.02 -7.95 -14.98
N ALA A 192 -2.05 -7.71 -14.16
CA ALA A 192 -2.67 -8.71 -13.30
C ALA A 192 -3.65 -9.63 -14.05
N ALA A 193 -4.35 -9.12 -15.06
CA ALA A 193 -5.38 -9.87 -15.78
C ALA A 193 -4.91 -11.24 -16.32
N PRO A 194 -3.74 -11.38 -16.97
CA PRO A 194 -3.24 -12.67 -17.41
C PRO A 194 -2.97 -13.64 -16.25
N VAL A 195 -2.56 -13.11 -15.08
CA VAL A 195 -2.33 -13.91 -13.86
C VAL A 195 -3.62 -14.50 -13.34
N LEU A 196 -4.72 -13.74 -13.45
CA LEU A 196 -6.06 -14.14 -12.99
C LEU A 196 -6.80 -15.02 -13.99
N GLY A 197 -6.24 -15.25 -15.18
CA GLY A 197 -6.92 -15.99 -16.25
C GLY A 197 -8.01 -15.17 -16.94
N ILE A 198 -7.95 -13.84 -16.87
CA ILE A 198 -8.88 -12.94 -17.58
C ILE A 198 -8.41 -12.82 -19.03
N ASP A 199 -9.15 -13.47 -19.94
CA ASP A 199 -8.84 -13.59 -21.37
C ASP A 199 -9.84 -12.87 -22.28
N THR A 200 -10.98 -12.40 -21.72
CA THR A 200 -12.00 -11.67 -22.49
C THR A 200 -11.95 -10.18 -22.22
N VAL A 201 -12.25 -9.39 -23.26
CA VAL A 201 -12.30 -7.91 -23.15
C VAL A 201 -13.39 -7.48 -22.17
N GLU A 202 -14.50 -8.19 -22.12
CA GLU A 202 -15.61 -7.89 -21.21
C GLU A 202 -15.19 -8.07 -19.74
N ALA A 203 -14.58 -9.22 -19.41
CA ALA A 203 -14.07 -9.48 -18.05
C ALA A 203 -12.96 -8.50 -17.66
N PHE A 204 -12.11 -8.10 -18.62
CA PHE A 204 -11.07 -7.09 -18.38
C PHE A 204 -11.68 -5.71 -18.07
N ILE A 205 -12.67 -5.26 -18.85
CA ILE A 205 -13.36 -4.00 -18.59
C ILE A 205 -14.06 -4.03 -17.23
N ASN A 206 -14.74 -5.14 -16.90
CA ASN A 206 -15.35 -5.34 -15.60
C ASN A 206 -14.30 -5.19 -14.48
N TYR A 207 -13.18 -5.89 -14.57
CA TYR A 207 -12.11 -5.84 -13.57
C TYR A 207 -11.53 -4.42 -13.38
N VAL A 208 -11.27 -3.70 -14.47
CA VAL A 208 -10.80 -2.31 -14.42
C VAL A 208 -11.84 -1.38 -13.80
N LEU A 209 -13.09 -1.44 -14.26
CA LEU A 209 -14.15 -0.55 -13.78
C LEU A 209 -14.48 -0.80 -12.31
N ILE A 210 -14.61 -2.07 -11.92
CA ILE A 210 -14.86 -2.43 -10.52
C ILE A 210 -13.70 -2.00 -9.63
N GLY A 211 -12.45 -2.29 -10.03
CA GLY A 211 -11.27 -1.89 -9.28
C GLY A 211 -11.18 -0.38 -9.10
N TYR A 212 -11.44 0.39 -10.16
CA TYR A 212 -11.42 1.85 -10.13
C TYR A 212 -12.53 2.43 -9.24
N ILE A 213 -13.78 2.00 -9.45
CA ILE A 213 -14.93 2.45 -8.67
C ILE A 213 -14.73 2.09 -7.19
N TYR A 214 -14.27 0.87 -6.91
CA TYR A 214 -14.02 0.41 -5.55
C TYR A 214 -12.99 1.30 -4.84
N LYS A 215 -11.84 1.58 -5.47
CA LYS A 215 -10.80 2.46 -4.90
C LYS A 215 -11.35 3.85 -4.59
N CYS A 216 -12.04 4.47 -5.54
CA CYS A 216 -12.65 5.79 -5.35
C CYS A 216 -13.68 5.81 -4.20
N LEU A 217 -14.54 4.77 -4.12
CA LEU A 217 -15.52 4.65 -3.05
C LEU A 217 -14.87 4.46 -1.68
N VAL A 218 -13.87 3.58 -1.61
CA VAL A 218 -13.12 3.33 -0.37
C VAL A 218 -12.47 4.61 0.14
N GLU A 219 -11.82 5.39 -0.71
CA GLU A 219 -11.20 6.67 -0.35
C GLU A 219 -12.23 7.63 0.26
N VAL A 220 -13.39 7.80 -0.39
CA VAL A 220 -14.47 8.68 0.09
C VAL A 220 -15.07 8.18 1.42
N ILE A 221 -15.33 6.88 1.54
CA ILE A 221 -15.94 6.27 2.74
C ILE A 221 -14.98 6.30 3.93
N LEU A 222 -13.69 6.08 3.68
CA LEU A 222 -12.69 6.05 4.74
C LEU A 222 -12.28 7.43 5.22
N MET A 223 -12.48 8.49 4.43
CA MET A 223 -12.13 9.86 4.83
C MET A 223 -12.70 10.23 6.22
N PRO A 224 -14.01 10.10 6.52
CA PRO A 224 -14.54 10.40 7.85
C PRO A 224 -14.04 9.45 8.95
N ILE A 225 -13.61 8.22 8.61
CA ILE A 225 -13.07 7.24 9.55
C ILE A 225 -11.61 7.55 9.88
N SER A 226 -10.83 8.00 8.89
CA SER A 226 -9.42 8.37 9.08
C SER A 226 -9.27 9.56 10.04
N TYR A 227 -10.18 10.53 10.02
CA TYR A 227 -10.10 11.74 10.88
C TYR A 227 -9.97 11.45 12.39
N PRO A 228 -10.86 10.68 13.03
CA PRO A 228 -10.73 10.37 14.45
C PRO A 228 -9.46 9.56 14.76
N ILE A 229 -9.05 8.66 13.88
CA ILE A 229 -7.84 7.86 14.02
C ILE A 229 -6.60 8.77 13.98
N ILE A 230 -6.50 9.64 12.98
CA ILE A 230 -5.42 10.64 12.86
C ILE A 230 -5.40 11.56 14.09
N GLY A 231 -6.57 12.02 14.54
CA GLY A 231 -6.70 12.86 15.74
C GLY A 231 -6.22 12.15 17.01
N TRP A 232 -6.43 10.84 17.12
CA TRP A 232 -5.92 10.05 18.23
C TRP A 232 -4.39 9.94 18.16
N PHE A 233 -3.82 9.61 17.00
CA PHE A 233 -2.38 9.52 16.80
C PHE A 233 -1.68 10.86 17.07
N LYS A 234 -2.20 11.99 16.57
CA LYS A 234 -1.65 13.33 16.82
C LYS A 234 -1.57 13.67 18.32
N ARG A 235 -2.48 13.14 19.12
CA ARG A 235 -2.48 13.36 20.60
C ARG A 235 -1.53 12.45 21.35
N HIS A 236 -1.21 11.27 20.82
CA HIS A 236 -0.39 10.26 21.50
C HIS A 236 1.02 10.13 20.91
N GLU A 237 1.28 10.78 19.76
CA GLU A 237 2.59 10.78 19.13
C GLU A 237 3.48 11.86 19.73
N LEU A 238 4.55 11.45 20.38
CA LEU A 238 5.50 12.36 21.04
C LEU A 238 6.33 13.21 20.06
N GLU A 239 6.42 12.79 18.80
CA GLU A 239 7.16 13.49 17.76
C GLU A 239 6.28 14.44 16.94
N TYR A 240 4.99 14.50 17.23
CA TYR A 240 4.09 15.43 16.56
C TYR A 240 4.28 16.85 17.12
N VAL A 241 4.88 17.71 16.32
CA VAL A 241 4.98 19.16 16.59
C VAL A 241 3.88 19.82 15.76
N SER A 242 2.89 20.40 16.46
CA SER A 242 1.74 21.10 15.86
C SER A 242 2.17 22.40 15.15
#